data_dc1f21edafe932ab40e0a936841e3bf4
#
_entry.id   dc1f21edafe932ab40e0a936841e3bf4
#
_cell.length_a   1.000
_cell.length_b   1.000
_cell.length_c   1.000
_cell.angle_alpha   90.00
_cell.angle_beta   90.00
_cell.angle_gamma   90.00
#
_symmetry.space_group_name_H-M   'P 1'
#
loop_
_entity.id
_entity.type
_entity.pdbx_description
1 polymer ?
#
loop_
_entity_poly.entity_id
_entity_poly.type
_entity_poly.pdbx_seq_one_letter_code
_entity_poly.pdbx_strand_id
1 'polypeptide(L)'
;FLQYISYYHVAEHFFESIFWDDIVLRVKDRLTQPGFSYKRKKDLVSFIKYIVKAIDVRDESLTFSEQTALRLTLEKYIDLNRLKAEIDEYDDSLVSHYSSAIVSFSGGNTADLQGPDQGAVFSALAARIYKTRCAMVHSKDGEKARYMPFKDDHLLVKEIPMMRFIAEQIIIGTSSIY
;
A
#
# COMPACT_ATOMS: atom_id res chain seq x y z
N PHE A 1 -12.98 -9.12 -11.12
CA PHE A 1 -11.88 -9.80 -10.43
C PHE A 1 -10.54 -9.60 -11.14
N LEU A 2 -10.34 -10.14 -12.34
CA LEU A 2 -9.06 -10.09 -13.07
C LEU A 2 -8.54 -8.67 -13.26
N GLN A 3 -9.40 -7.70 -13.60
CA GLN A 3 -9.00 -6.30 -13.76
C GLN A 3 -8.37 -5.73 -12.48
N TYR A 4 -9.00 -5.94 -11.33
CA TYR A 4 -8.47 -5.44 -10.07
C TYR A 4 -7.09 -6.01 -9.75
N ILE A 5 -6.94 -7.34 -9.91
CA ILE A 5 -5.66 -8.02 -9.66
C ILE A 5 -4.58 -7.57 -10.66
N SER A 6 -4.94 -7.39 -11.94
CA SER A 6 -3.98 -6.89 -12.94
C SER A 6 -3.46 -5.49 -12.61
N TYR A 7 -4.33 -4.59 -12.17
CA TYR A 7 -3.90 -3.26 -11.73
C TYR A 7 -3.08 -3.31 -10.42
N TYR A 8 -3.44 -4.21 -9.50
CA TYR A 8 -2.65 -4.42 -8.28
C TYR A 8 -1.23 -4.88 -8.58
N HIS A 9 -1.05 -5.80 -9.54
CA HIS A 9 0.26 -6.29 -9.96
C HIS A 9 1.18 -5.19 -10.49
N VAL A 10 0.63 -4.12 -11.07
CA VAL A 10 1.43 -2.94 -11.46
C VAL A 10 2.10 -2.31 -10.24
N ALA A 11 1.37 -2.13 -9.16
CA ALA A 11 1.94 -1.60 -7.92
C ALA A 11 2.90 -2.61 -7.26
N GLU A 12 2.52 -3.88 -7.21
CA GLU A 12 3.28 -4.98 -6.61
C GLU A 12 4.68 -5.13 -7.23
N HIS A 13 4.82 -4.86 -8.53
CA HIS A 13 6.10 -4.90 -9.24
C HIS A 13 7.17 -4.00 -8.58
N PHE A 14 6.77 -2.92 -7.93
CA PHE A 14 7.69 -1.96 -7.32
C PHE A 14 7.94 -2.18 -5.83
N PHE A 15 7.22 -3.10 -5.18
CA PHE A 15 7.24 -3.25 -3.72
C PHE A 15 8.63 -3.51 -3.16
N GLU A 16 9.36 -4.45 -3.75
CA GLU A 16 10.67 -4.85 -3.24
C GLU A 16 11.68 -3.69 -3.36
N SER A 17 11.79 -3.07 -4.52
CA SER A 17 12.74 -1.98 -4.73
C SER A 17 12.45 -0.77 -3.84
N ILE A 18 11.18 -0.37 -3.74
CA ILE A 18 10.78 0.78 -2.92
C ILE A 18 10.97 0.51 -1.43
N PHE A 19 10.65 -0.71 -0.99
CA PHE A 19 10.86 -1.09 0.39
C PHE A 19 12.34 -1.03 0.77
N TRP A 20 13.23 -1.57 -0.07
CA TRP A 20 14.67 -1.52 0.18
C TRP A 20 15.24 -0.11 0.09
N ASP A 21 14.75 0.72 -0.83
CA ASP A 21 15.11 2.15 -0.89
C ASP A 21 14.77 2.87 0.43
N ASP A 22 13.58 2.65 0.97
CA ASP A 22 13.16 3.21 2.27
C ASP A 22 14.04 2.72 3.42
N ILE A 23 14.35 1.42 3.48
CA ILE A 23 15.25 0.88 4.51
C ILE A 23 16.65 1.50 4.41
N VAL A 24 17.20 1.64 3.19
CA VAL A 24 18.50 2.26 2.98
C VAL A 24 18.50 3.71 3.45
N LEU A 25 17.46 4.48 3.15
CA LEU A 25 17.33 5.86 3.61
C LEU A 25 17.30 5.92 5.16
N ARG A 26 16.49 5.11 5.80
CA ARG A 26 16.39 5.03 7.27
C ARG A 26 17.72 4.63 7.92
N VAL A 27 18.45 3.71 7.30
CA VAL A 27 19.80 3.30 7.73
C VAL A 27 20.75 4.48 7.65
N LYS A 28 20.79 5.18 6.52
CA LYS A 28 21.65 6.37 6.32
C LYS A 28 21.32 7.44 7.37
N ASP A 29 20.05 7.79 7.53
CA ASP A 29 19.61 8.79 8.50
C ASP A 29 20.04 8.44 9.92
N ARG A 30 19.94 7.16 10.30
CA ARG A 30 20.31 6.73 11.65
C ARG A 30 21.82 6.76 11.88
N LEU A 31 22.59 6.35 10.87
CA LEU A 31 24.05 6.34 10.95
C LEU A 31 24.67 7.75 10.96
N THR A 32 24.00 8.71 10.32
CA THR A 32 24.48 10.11 10.23
C THR A 32 24.02 10.99 11.38
N GLN A 33 23.19 10.49 12.32
CA GLN A 33 22.79 11.27 13.47
C GLN A 33 23.99 11.71 14.31
N PRO A 34 24.08 12.99 14.73
CA PRO A 34 25.25 13.52 15.47
C PRO A 34 25.57 12.76 16.76
N GLY A 35 24.58 12.12 17.35
CA GLY A 35 24.75 11.33 18.58
C GLY A 35 25.14 9.87 18.35
N PHE A 36 25.17 9.37 17.11
CA PHE A 36 25.48 7.97 16.81
C PHE A 36 27.00 7.72 16.74
N SER A 37 27.45 6.61 17.33
CA SER A 37 28.81 6.14 17.18
C SER A 37 28.87 4.62 17.04
N TYR A 38 29.40 4.15 15.91
CA TYR A 38 29.62 2.71 15.66
C TYR A 38 30.57 2.05 16.68
N LYS A 39 31.39 2.85 17.40
CA LYS A 39 32.27 2.36 18.47
C LYS A 39 31.54 2.07 19.77
N ARG A 40 30.35 2.59 19.96
CA ARG A 40 29.56 2.38 21.18
C ARG A 40 28.59 1.22 21.01
N LYS A 41 28.79 0.15 21.78
CA LYS A 41 27.92 -1.03 21.78
C LYS A 41 26.44 -0.68 21.95
N LYS A 42 26.10 0.30 22.80
CA LYS A 42 24.73 0.77 23.03
C LYS A 42 24.06 1.29 21.74
N ASP A 43 24.80 2.06 20.95
CA ASP A 43 24.28 2.64 19.71
C ASP A 43 24.06 1.56 18.65
N LEU A 44 25.01 0.63 18.53
CA LEU A 44 24.87 -0.51 17.61
C LEU A 44 23.67 -1.40 18.00
N VAL A 45 23.48 -1.71 19.28
CA VAL A 45 22.34 -2.50 19.72
C VAL A 45 21.02 -1.77 19.45
N SER A 46 20.97 -0.46 19.69
CA SER A 46 19.79 0.36 19.38
C SER A 46 19.50 0.39 17.88
N PHE A 47 20.54 0.50 17.05
CA PHE A 47 20.43 0.48 15.60
C PHE A 47 19.93 -0.87 15.08
N ILE A 48 20.49 -2.00 15.55
CA ILE A 48 20.04 -3.34 15.17
C ILE A 48 18.56 -3.53 15.52
N LYS A 49 18.15 -3.16 16.74
CA LYS A 49 16.74 -3.25 17.15
C LYS A 49 15.82 -2.41 16.26
N TYR A 50 16.27 -1.23 15.84
CA TYR A 50 15.53 -0.36 14.93
C TYR A 50 15.33 -1.03 13.55
N ILE A 51 16.38 -1.60 12.97
CA ILE A 51 16.31 -2.30 11.68
C ILE A 51 15.46 -3.56 11.76
N VAL A 52 15.66 -4.42 12.77
CA VAL A 52 14.87 -5.65 12.96
C VAL A 52 13.37 -5.33 13.12
N LYS A 53 13.03 -4.20 13.75
CA LYS A 53 11.63 -3.75 13.85
C LYS A 53 11.05 -3.30 12.50
N ALA A 54 11.89 -2.75 11.62
CA ALA A 54 11.46 -2.29 10.29
C ALA A 54 11.32 -3.45 9.28
N ILE A 55 12.06 -4.53 9.48
CA ILE A 55 12.08 -5.72 8.63
C ILE A 55 11.44 -6.87 9.41
N ASP A 56 10.38 -7.47 8.86
CA ASP A 56 9.78 -8.68 9.44
C ASP A 56 10.69 -9.87 9.10
N VAL A 57 11.35 -10.42 10.12
CA VAL A 57 12.24 -11.59 9.96
C VAL A 57 11.46 -12.84 10.30
N ARG A 58 11.13 -13.66 9.29
CA ARG A 58 10.47 -14.96 9.45
C ARG A 58 11.30 -16.05 8.77
N ASP A 59 11.52 -17.16 9.48
CA ASP A 59 12.15 -18.38 8.95
C ASP A 59 13.43 -18.13 8.11
N GLU A 60 14.39 -17.34 8.67
CA GLU A 60 15.66 -16.99 8.05
C GLU A 60 15.56 -16.17 6.74
N SER A 61 14.35 -15.83 6.31
CA SER A 61 14.11 -14.92 5.18
C SER A 61 13.76 -13.52 5.66
N LEU A 62 14.34 -12.52 5.00
CA LEU A 62 13.95 -11.13 5.16
C LEU A 62 12.65 -10.92 4.39
N THR A 63 11.54 -10.82 5.09
CA THR A 63 10.24 -10.52 4.48
C THR A 63 9.83 -9.09 4.80
N PHE A 64 9.12 -8.47 3.91
CA PHE A 64 8.53 -7.16 4.13
C PHE A 64 7.01 -7.25 4.19
N SER A 65 6.40 -6.33 4.94
CA SER A 65 4.95 -6.22 4.94
C SER A 65 4.49 -5.67 3.58
N GLU A 66 3.78 -6.49 2.80
CA GLU A 66 3.20 -6.07 1.51
C GLU A 66 2.34 -4.80 1.65
N GLN A 67 1.59 -4.68 2.75
CA GLN A 67 0.81 -3.47 3.02
C GLN A 67 1.69 -2.24 3.22
N THR A 68 2.84 -2.39 3.88
CA THR A 68 3.82 -1.30 4.05
C THR A 68 4.45 -0.94 2.72
N ALA A 69 4.86 -1.93 1.92
CA ALA A 69 5.42 -1.71 0.60
C ALA A 69 4.42 -1.01 -0.34
N LEU A 70 3.16 -1.44 -0.32
CA LEU A 70 2.08 -0.77 -1.05
C LEU A 70 1.94 0.70 -0.63
N ARG A 71 1.91 0.99 0.68
CA ARG A 71 1.83 2.37 1.18
C ARG A 71 2.98 3.22 0.66
N LEU A 72 4.21 2.74 0.75
CA LEU A 72 5.40 3.44 0.25
C LEU A 72 5.34 3.65 -1.27
N THR A 73 4.82 2.67 -2.02
CA THR A 73 4.61 2.79 -3.46
C THR A 73 3.60 3.89 -3.79
N LEU A 74 2.48 3.93 -3.04
CA LEU A 74 1.49 4.99 -3.19
C LEU A 74 2.09 6.37 -2.86
N GLU A 75 2.82 6.50 -1.76
CA GLU A 75 3.48 7.75 -1.36
C GLU A 75 4.48 8.25 -2.41
N LYS A 76 5.16 7.34 -3.11
CA LYS A 76 6.16 7.69 -4.12
C LYS A 76 5.57 8.16 -5.45
N TYR A 77 4.47 7.55 -5.89
CA TYR A 77 3.98 7.72 -7.27
C TYR A 77 2.62 8.40 -7.39
N ILE A 78 1.84 8.49 -6.30
CA ILE A 78 0.46 8.96 -6.39
C ILE A 78 0.33 10.41 -5.93
N ASP A 79 -0.19 11.24 -6.82
CA ASP A 79 -0.75 12.54 -6.46
C ASP A 79 -2.21 12.36 -6.06
N LEU A 80 -2.51 12.58 -4.77
CA LEU A 80 -3.85 12.40 -4.22
C LEU A 80 -4.88 13.36 -4.83
N ASN A 81 -4.47 14.60 -5.18
CA ASN A 81 -5.38 15.55 -5.80
C ASN A 81 -5.76 15.11 -7.20
N ARG A 82 -4.77 14.63 -7.95
CA ARG A 82 -4.99 14.07 -9.28
C ARG A 82 -5.84 12.81 -9.21
N LEU A 83 -5.53 11.88 -8.30
CA LEU A 83 -6.30 10.66 -8.10
C LEU A 83 -7.77 10.97 -7.82
N LYS A 84 -8.02 11.93 -6.91
CA LYS A 84 -9.37 12.38 -6.60
C LYS A 84 -10.07 12.95 -7.84
N ALA A 85 -9.40 13.82 -8.60
CA ALA A 85 -9.99 14.44 -9.77
C ALA A 85 -10.33 13.39 -10.87
N GLU A 86 -9.44 12.43 -11.12
CA GLU A 86 -9.67 11.34 -12.07
C GLU A 86 -10.85 10.45 -11.67
N ILE A 87 -11.01 10.18 -10.37
CA ILE A 87 -12.14 9.41 -9.84
C ILE A 87 -13.44 10.21 -9.94
N ASP A 88 -13.42 11.48 -9.58
CA ASP A 88 -14.59 12.38 -9.60
C ASP A 88 -15.11 12.59 -11.04
N GLU A 89 -14.22 12.73 -12.01
CA GLU A 89 -14.54 12.81 -13.43
C GLU A 89 -15.15 11.49 -13.97
N TYR A 90 -14.67 10.35 -13.47
CA TYR A 90 -15.16 9.03 -13.88
C TYR A 90 -16.56 8.73 -13.30
N ASP A 91 -16.75 8.95 -11.99
CA ASP A 91 -18.00 8.79 -11.25
C ASP A 91 -17.91 9.56 -9.93
N ASP A 92 -18.64 10.66 -9.83
CA ASP A 92 -18.64 11.59 -8.70
C ASP A 92 -19.09 10.97 -7.38
N SER A 93 -19.85 9.88 -7.45
CA SER A 93 -20.30 9.12 -6.26
C SER A 93 -19.17 8.34 -5.58
N LEU A 94 -18.09 7.99 -6.29
CA LEU A 94 -17.05 7.11 -5.80
C LEU A 94 -16.17 7.76 -4.72
N VAL A 95 -15.86 9.05 -4.82
CA VAL A 95 -15.10 9.77 -3.79
C VAL A 95 -15.82 9.71 -2.45
N SER A 96 -17.14 9.96 -2.47
CA SER A 96 -17.99 9.84 -1.28
C SER A 96 -18.09 8.38 -0.80
N HIS A 97 -18.17 7.42 -1.72
CA HIS A 97 -18.18 6.00 -1.39
C HIS A 97 -16.90 5.60 -0.64
N TYR A 98 -15.71 5.99 -1.12
CA TYR A 98 -14.45 5.61 -0.47
C TYR A 98 -14.29 6.23 0.92
N SER A 99 -14.77 7.44 1.13
CA SER A 99 -14.70 8.11 2.44
C SER A 99 -15.68 7.57 3.47
N SER A 100 -16.84 7.00 3.04
CA SER A 100 -17.93 6.63 3.93
C SER A 100 -18.18 5.12 4.04
N ALA A 101 -17.87 4.34 3.00
CA ALA A 101 -18.19 2.94 2.93
C ALA A 101 -16.99 2.02 3.12
N ILE A 102 -17.14 0.98 3.92
CA ILE A 102 -16.20 -0.14 4.03
C ILE A 102 -16.44 -1.14 2.89
N VAL A 103 -15.42 -1.90 2.52
CA VAL A 103 -15.55 -3.04 1.61
C VAL A 103 -15.98 -4.26 2.42
N SER A 104 -17.27 -4.58 2.44
CA SER A 104 -17.85 -5.53 3.39
C SER A 104 -17.29 -6.96 3.28
N PHE A 105 -16.96 -7.46 2.07
CA PHE A 105 -16.42 -8.80 1.90
C PHE A 105 -14.93 -8.90 2.36
N SER A 106 -14.20 -7.79 2.39
CA SER A 106 -12.78 -7.78 2.77
C SER A 106 -12.51 -7.16 4.13
N GLY A 107 -13.46 -6.39 4.67
CA GLY A 107 -13.23 -5.51 5.81
C GLY A 107 -12.24 -4.37 5.49
N GLY A 108 -12.14 -4.00 4.20
CA GLY A 108 -11.36 -2.83 3.76
C GLY A 108 -11.91 -1.54 4.38
N ASN A 109 -11.04 -0.73 4.96
CA ASN A 109 -11.41 0.49 5.68
C ASN A 109 -11.90 1.58 4.74
N THR A 110 -12.55 2.60 5.30
CA THR A 110 -12.79 3.86 4.59
C THR A 110 -11.45 4.56 4.29
N ALA A 111 -11.40 5.29 3.18
CA ALA A 111 -10.24 6.08 2.77
C ALA A 111 -10.73 7.44 2.28
N ASP A 112 -10.55 8.47 3.10
CA ASP A 112 -10.91 9.83 2.73
C ASP A 112 -9.75 10.47 1.93
N LEU A 113 -9.94 10.58 0.61
CA LEU A 113 -8.95 11.19 -0.29
C LEU A 113 -8.73 12.69 -0.04
N GLN A 114 -9.57 13.34 0.76
CA GLN A 114 -9.49 14.75 1.11
C GLN A 114 -8.97 14.98 2.54
N GLY A 115 -8.59 13.92 3.22
CA GLY A 115 -8.06 14.00 4.58
C GLY A 115 -6.87 14.96 4.68
N PRO A 116 -6.76 15.73 5.76
CA PRO A 116 -5.71 16.75 5.92
C PRO A 116 -4.31 16.15 6.11
N ASP A 117 -4.22 14.90 6.57
CA ASP A 117 -2.97 14.18 6.74
C ASP A 117 -2.78 13.17 5.59
N GLN A 118 -1.93 13.53 4.65
CA GLN A 118 -1.62 12.68 3.49
C GLN A 118 -1.07 11.30 3.90
N GLY A 119 -0.26 11.22 4.95
CA GLY A 119 0.27 9.95 5.44
C GLY A 119 -0.83 9.03 5.96
N ALA A 120 -1.83 9.59 6.66
CA ALA A 120 -3.01 8.84 7.09
C ALA A 120 -3.86 8.40 5.89
N VAL A 121 -4.02 9.24 4.87
CA VAL A 121 -4.74 8.91 3.63
C VAL A 121 -4.06 7.73 2.91
N PHE A 122 -2.75 7.80 2.69
CA PHE A 122 -2.00 6.69 2.06
C PHE A 122 -2.07 5.39 2.88
N SER A 123 -2.03 5.49 4.20
CA SER A 123 -2.17 4.33 5.08
C SER A 123 -3.56 3.69 4.97
N ALA A 124 -4.61 4.51 4.90
CA ALA A 124 -5.99 4.06 4.73
C ALA A 124 -6.21 3.42 3.35
N LEU A 125 -5.70 4.05 2.28
CA LEU A 125 -5.73 3.50 0.92
C LEU A 125 -5.01 2.15 0.84
N ALA A 126 -3.79 2.07 1.33
CA ALA A 126 -3.02 0.83 1.34
C ALA A 126 -3.75 -0.28 2.11
N ALA A 127 -4.33 0.03 3.26
CA ALA A 127 -5.10 -0.94 4.04
C ALA A 127 -6.35 -1.42 3.30
N ARG A 128 -7.11 -0.50 2.65
CA ARG A 128 -8.28 -0.83 1.84
C ARG A 128 -7.93 -1.76 0.69
N ILE A 129 -6.93 -1.36 -0.11
CA ILE A 129 -6.48 -2.09 -1.29
C ILE A 129 -5.94 -3.47 -0.91
N TYR A 130 -5.04 -3.53 0.07
CA TYR A 130 -4.42 -4.77 0.51
C TYR A 130 -5.43 -5.79 1.04
N LYS A 131 -6.34 -5.36 1.92
CA LYS A 131 -7.40 -6.22 2.44
C LYS A 131 -8.32 -6.74 1.33
N THR A 132 -8.65 -5.89 0.36
CA THR A 132 -9.49 -6.28 -0.78
C THR A 132 -8.79 -7.34 -1.63
N ARG A 133 -7.51 -7.15 -1.95
CA ARG A 133 -6.69 -8.14 -2.66
C ARG A 133 -6.60 -9.46 -1.87
N CYS A 134 -6.29 -9.40 -0.58
CA CYS A 134 -6.19 -10.60 0.25
C CYS A 134 -7.50 -11.39 0.30
N ALA A 135 -8.64 -10.71 0.39
CA ALA A 135 -9.94 -11.37 0.40
C ALA A 135 -10.27 -12.11 -0.91
N MET A 136 -9.66 -11.68 -2.03
CA MET A 136 -9.85 -12.31 -3.34
C MET A 136 -8.88 -13.49 -3.58
N VAL A 137 -7.64 -13.39 -3.09
CA VAL A 137 -6.57 -14.34 -3.47
C VAL A 137 -6.37 -15.44 -2.42
N HIS A 138 -6.59 -15.15 -1.14
CA HIS A 138 -6.36 -16.10 -0.07
C HIS A 138 -7.67 -16.78 0.38
N SER A 139 -7.99 -17.89 -0.27
CA SER A 139 -8.89 -18.91 0.28
C SER A 139 -8.04 -20.04 0.87
N LYS A 140 -7.61 -19.91 2.13
CA LYS A 140 -6.98 -21.04 2.83
C LYS A 140 -8.04 -22.11 3.10
N ASP A 141 -7.67 -23.39 2.95
CA ASP A 141 -8.50 -24.51 3.37
C ASP A 141 -8.95 -24.31 4.82
N GLY A 142 -10.29 -24.26 5.02
CA GLY A 142 -10.90 -24.05 6.32
C GLY A 142 -11.28 -22.59 6.67
N GLU A 143 -10.82 -21.58 5.96
CA GLU A 143 -11.33 -20.21 6.05
C GLU A 143 -12.39 -19.97 4.95
N LYS A 144 -13.53 -19.40 5.34
CA LYS A 144 -14.57 -18.98 4.36
C LYS A 144 -13.93 -17.98 3.40
N ALA A 145 -13.96 -18.29 2.10
CA ALA A 145 -13.62 -17.34 1.07
C ALA A 145 -14.36 -16.04 1.33
N ARG A 146 -13.64 -14.93 1.56
CA ARG A 146 -14.28 -13.66 1.92
C ARG A 146 -14.97 -13.06 0.71
N TYR A 147 -14.35 -13.13 -0.47
CA TYR A 147 -14.93 -12.70 -1.74
C TYR A 147 -15.65 -13.88 -2.41
N MET A 148 -16.91 -13.67 -2.76
CA MET A 148 -17.73 -14.66 -3.47
C MET A 148 -18.10 -14.11 -4.85
N PRO A 149 -17.57 -14.70 -5.96
CA PRO A 149 -17.96 -14.31 -7.31
C PRO A 149 -19.50 -14.28 -7.46
N PHE A 150 -19.98 -13.40 -8.32
CA PHE A 150 -21.40 -13.09 -8.56
C PHE A 150 -22.12 -12.41 -7.40
N LYS A 151 -21.80 -12.74 -6.16
CA LYS A 151 -22.41 -12.12 -4.99
C LYS A 151 -21.78 -10.78 -4.66
N ASP A 152 -20.44 -10.72 -4.63
CA ASP A 152 -19.70 -9.55 -4.20
C ASP A 152 -19.17 -8.69 -5.36
N ASP A 153 -19.45 -9.10 -6.62
CA ASP A 153 -19.00 -8.39 -7.83
C ASP A 153 -19.47 -6.94 -7.86
N HIS A 154 -20.69 -6.66 -7.40
CA HIS A 154 -21.25 -5.31 -7.35
C HIS A 154 -20.51 -4.38 -6.36
N LEU A 155 -19.83 -4.94 -5.35
CA LEU A 155 -18.97 -4.21 -4.43
C LEU A 155 -17.59 -4.03 -5.03
N LEU A 156 -17.04 -5.09 -5.63
CA LEU A 156 -15.72 -5.05 -6.25
C LEU A 156 -15.65 -4.07 -7.42
N VAL A 157 -16.71 -3.96 -8.21
CA VAL A 157 -16.80 -3.01 -9.33
C VAL A 157 -16.50 -1.58 -8.91
N LYS A 158 -16.89 -1.18 -7.70
CA LYS A 158 -16.60 0.15 -7.15
C LYS A 158 -15.13 0.35 -6.76
N GLU A 159 -14.39 -0.72 -6.51
CA GLU A 159 -12.97 -0.65 -6.12
C GLU A 159 -12.03 -0.64 -7.35
N ILE A 160 -12.52 -1.08 -8.52
CA ILE A 160 -11.72 -1.16 -9.75
C ILE A 160 -11.24 0.22 -10.24
N PRO A 161 -12.07 1.27 -10.31
CA PRO A 161 -11.63 2.58 -10.79
C PRO A 161 -10.47 3.17 -9.98
N MET A 162 -10.54 3.11 -8.65
CA MET A 162 -9.45 3.57 -7.79
C MET A 162 -8.15 2.83 -8.10
N MET A 163 -8.19 1.50 -8.19
CA MET A 163 -7.00 0.70 -8.46
C MET A 163 -6.46 0.94 -9.89
N ARG A 164 -7.34 1.19 -10.85
CA ARG A 164 -6.99 1.55 -12.23
C ARG A 164 -6.21 2.87 -12.27
N PHE A 165 -6.73 3.95 -11.70
CA PHE A 165 -6.07 5.26 -11.72
C PHE A 165 -4.75 5.25 -10.95
N ILE A 166 -4.67 4.49 -9.86
CA ILE A 166 -3.40 4.23 -9.17
C ILE A 166 -2.39 3.57 -10.11
N ALA A 167 -2.77 2.50 -10.80
CA ALA A 167 -1.88 1.81 -11.74
C ALA A 167 -1.44 2.74 -12.89
N GLU A 168 -2.36 3.54 -13.45
CA GLU A 168 -2.06 4.51 -14.49
C GLU A 168 -1.05 5.57 -14.02
N GLN A 169 -1.20 6.13 -12.83
CA GLN A 169 -0.24 7.10 -12.26
C GLN A 169 1.13 6.46 -12.02
N ILE A 170 1.20 5.23 -11.54
CA ILE A 170 2.46 4.50 -11.37
C ILE A 170 3.17 4.32 -12.71
N ILE A 171 2.45 3.85 -13.75
CA ILE A 171 3.01 3.66 -15.10
C ILE A 171 3.54 4.98 -15.67
N ILE A 172 2.76 6.07 -15.56
CA ILE A 172 3.18 7.39 -16.02
C ILE A 172 4.40 7.88 -15.24
N GLY A 173 4.38 7.77 -13.93
CA GLY A 173 5.49 8.21 -13.07
C GLY A 173 6.80 7.44 -13.32
N THR A 174 6.70 6.17 -13.68
CA THR A 174 7.88 5.34 -14.00
C THR A 174 8.39 5.53 -15.43
N SER A 175 7.51 5.85 -16.39
CA SER A 175 7.89 6.09 -17.80
C SER A 175 8.67 7.40 -18.00
N SER A 176 8.58 8.35 -17.08
CA SER A 176 9.27 9.65 -17.16
C SER A 176 10.73 9.61 -16.70
N ILE A 177 11.25 8.44 -16.31
CA ILE A 177 12.62 8.27 -15.80
C ILE A 177 13.60 7.79 -16.89
N TYR A 178 13.13 7.61 -18.13
CA TYR A 178 13.97 7.21 -19.29
C TYR A 178 14.14 8.33 -20.29
#